data_3d38c4477e77466dec12a499306f6831
#
_entry.id   3d38c4477e77466dec12a499306f6831
#
_cell.length_a   1.000
_cell.length_b   1.000
_cell.length_c   1.000
_cell.angle_alpha   90.00
_cell.angle_beta   90.00
_cell.angle_gamma   90.00
#
_symmetry.space_group_name_H-M   'P 1'
#
loop_
_entity.id
_entity.type
_entity.pdbx_description
1 polymer ?
#
loop_
_entity_poly.entity_id
_entity_poly.type
_entity_poly.pdbx_seq_one_letter_code
_entity_poly.pdbx_strand_id
1 'polypeptide(L)'
;WGKSNALLLILLFLCVAVGINFPNFLTANNWSLILQSSVLAGIMAIGLSFVMISGGFDLSFAATMLFTGSVAARLMIGDNPNPYFAAIAGPMVGAIIGIINGSIVVLSGVSPLIGTIANSFIIRAIGVLYVMETWMEIPVEYTSFLFIGQGSIYGLPFSIYIFIFIILLSYIILNHSKYGKALYASGANPKAAHVAGIHVKRTQIIAYGICGFCAGVSGVINVSSVGGLSAVFNVSYLYDVITIAVVGGVSFFGGVGSIYGIVLGILVIGVLKNAMIIMNMPHYT
;
A
#
# COMPACT_ATOMS: atom_id res chain seq x y z
N TRP A 1 -11.75 -1.06 -20.99
CA TRP A 1 -12.84 -0.06 -20.94
C TRP A 1 -14.08 -0.60 -20.22
N GLY A 2 -14.57 -1.80 -20.55
CA GLY A 2 -15.80 -2.33 -19.94
C GLY A 2 -15.73 -2.62 -18.43
N LYS A 3 -14.63 -3.17 -17.93
CA LYS A 3 -14.51 -3.54 -16.49
C LYS A 3 -14.42 -2.33 -15.56
N SER A 4 -13.69 -1.29 -15.94
CA SER A 4 -13.58 -0.07 -15.15
C SER A 4 -14.89 0.71 -15.08
N ASN A 5 -15.70 0.70 -16.16
CA ASN A 5 -17.02 1.31 -16.17
C ASN A 5 -17.99 0.56 -15.26
N ALA A 6 -17.89 -0.79 -15.18
CA ALA A 6 -18.69 -1.58 -14.26
C ALA A 6 -18.38 -1.24 -12.80
N LEU A 7 -17.09 -1.06 -12.45
CA LEU A 7 -16.69 -0.64 -11.08
C LEU A 7 -17.22 0.75 -10.72
N LEU A 8 -17.19 1.70 -11.67
CA LEU A 8 -17.76 3.02 -11.47
C LEU A 8 -19.26 2.94 -11.20
N LEU A 9 -20.00 2.12 -11.96
CA LEU A 9 -21.43 1.93 -11.75
C LEU A 9 -21.71 1.28 -10.39
N ILE A 10 -20.92 0.30 -9.97
CA ILE A 10 -21.01 -0.31 -8.63
C ILE A 10 -20.78 0.74 -7.56
N LEU A 11 -19.73 1.56 -7.69
CA LEU A 11 -19.45 2.63 -6.75
C LEU A 11 -20.61 3.62 -6.64
N LEU A 12 -21.14 4.08 -7.76
CA LEU A 12 -22.29 5.00 -7.80
C LEU A 12 -23.53 4.38 -7.17
N PHE A 13 -23.82 3.12 -7.50
CA PHE A 13 -24.94 2.38 -6.89
C PHE A 13 -24.78 2.29 -5.37
N LEU A 14 -23.60 1.93 -4.87
CA LEU A 14 -23.32 1.86 -3.43
C LEU A 14 -23.50 3.23 -2.77
N CYS A 15 -22.95 4.30 -3.36
CA CYS A 15 -23.09 5.65 -2.82
C CYS A 15 -24.56 6.10 -2.74
N VAL A 16 -25.36 5.78 -3.77
CA VAL A 16 -26.79 6.11 -3.78
C VAL A 16 -27.54 5.27 -2.74
N ALA A 17 -27.31 3.95 -2.73
CA ALA A 17 -28.00 3.04 -1.81
C ALA A 17 -27.73 3.37 -0.34
N VAL A 18 -26.48 3.70 0.01
CA VAL A 18 -26.12 4.09 1.38
C VAL A 18 -26.59 5.50 1.68
N GLY A 19 -26.44 6.45 0.73
CA GLY A 19 -26.79 7.85 0.93
C GLY A 19 -28.28 8.11 1.14
N ILE A 20 -29.17 7.32 0.50
CA ILE A 20 -30.63 7.42 0.72
C ILE A 20 -31.00 7.02 2.14
N ASN A 21 -30.39 5.96 2.68
CA ASN A 21 -30.73 5.45 4.00
C ASN A 21 -29.98 6.17 5.15
N PHE A 22 -28.83 6.75 4.84
CA PHE A 22 -27.94 7.38 5.83
C PHE A 22 -27.45 8.76 5.33
N PRO A 23 -28.19 9.85 5.55
CA PRO A 23 -27.84 11.19 5.05
C PRO A 23 -26.43 11.65 5.43
N ASN A 24 -25.93 11.26 6.61
CA ASN A 24 -24.59 11.58 7.08
C ASN A 24 -23.48 10.97 6.21
N PHE A 25 -23.78 9.95 5.42
CA PHE A 25 -22.84 9.32 4.51
C PHE A 25 -22.31 10.29 3.45
N LEU A 26 -23.16 11.18 2.91
CA LEU A 26 -22.81 12.13 1.86
C LEU A 26 -22.10 13.39 2.35
N THR A 27 -21.83 13.52 3.65
CA THR A 27 -21.15 14.70 4.21
C THR A 27 -19.65 14.71 3.83
N ALA A 28 -19.09 15.91 3.64
CA ALA A 28 -17.67 16.09 3.36
C ALA A 28 -16.77 15.47 4.43
N ASN A 29 -17.20 15.54 5.70
CA ASN A 29 -16.47 14.94 6.81
C ASN A 29 -16.40 13.41 6.69
N ASN A 30 -17.51 12.75 6.35
CA ASN A 30 -17.51 11.30 6.16
C ASN A 30 -16.66 10.87 4.96
N TRP A 31 -16.68 11.61 3.87
CA TRP A 31 -15.80 11.35 2.72
C TRP A 31 -14.31 11.52 3.08
N SER A 32 -13.98 12.50 3.92
CA SER A 32 -12.62 12.65 4.45
C SER A 32 -12.21 11.42 5.27
N LEU A 33 -13.11 10.88 6.11
CA LEU A 33 -12.88 9.66 6.89
C LEU A 33 -12.70 8.42 5.98
N ILE A 34 -13.53 8.26 4.94
CA ILE A 34 -13.39 7.18 3.95
C ILE A 34 -12.02 7.23 3.28
N LEU A 35 -11.62 8.42 2.82
CA LEU A 35 -10.32 8.59 2.18
C LEU A 35 -9.17 8.30 3.15
N GLN A 36 -9.22 8.87 4.36
CA GLN A 36 -8.17 8.68 5.37
C GLN A 36 -8.00 7.21 5.76
N SER A 37 -9.09 6.48 6.00
CA SER A 37 -9.05 5.05 6.33
C SER A 37 -8.53 4.18 5.18
N SER A 38 -8.68 4.66 3.94
CA SER A 38 -8.22 3.96 2.74
C SER A 38 -6.75 4.22 2.39
N VAL A 39 -6.08 5.21 3.02
CA VAL A 39 -4.71 5.64 2.66
C VAL A 39 -3.72 4.48 2.73
N LEU A 40 -3.65 3.78 3.86
CA LEU A 40 -2.63 2.76 4.09
C LEU A 40 -2.79 1.59 3.13
N ALA A 41 -4.00 1.01 3.07
CA ALA A 41 -4.29 -0.10 2.17
C ALA A 41 -4.19 0.32 0.70
N GLY A 42 -4.61 1.54 0.37
CA GLY A 42 -4.54 2.10 -0.98
C GLY A 42 -3.11 2.26 -1.49
N ILE A 43 -2.21 2.83 -0.69
CA ILE A 43 -0.79 2.98 -1.06
C ILE A 43 -0.16 1.59 -1.26
N MET A 44 -0.40 0.65 -0.35
CA MET A 44 0.12 -0.72 -0.49
C MET A 44 -0.48 -1.45 -1.69
N ALA A 45 -1.76 -1.26 -2.01
CA ALA A 45 -2.41 -1.87 -3.17
C ALA A 45 -1.83 -1.34 -4.49
N ILE A 46 -1.49 -0.05 -4.55
CA ILE A 46 -0.76 0.52 -5.68
C ILE A 46 0.60 -0.17 -5.81
N GLY A 47 1.37 -0.30 -4.73
CA GLY A 47 2.66 -0.98 -4.74
C GLY A 47 2.55 -2.44 -5.19
N LEU A 48 1.62 -3.20 -4.61
CA LEU A 48 1.36 -4.60 -4.98
C LEU A 48 0.98 -4.74 -6.46
N SER A 49 0.23 -3.78 -7.01
CA SER A 49 -0.20 -3.83 -8.40
C SER A 49 0.97 -3.78 -9.40
N PHE A 50 2.06 -3.08 -9.09
CA PHE A 50 3.27 -3.13 -9.92
C PHE A 50 3.85 -4.55 -9.98
N VAL A 51 3.90 -5.24 -8.84
CA VAL A 51 4.37 -6.64 -8.79
C VAL A 51 3.43 -7.55 -9.56
N MET A 52 2.11 -7.42 -9.36
CA MET A 52 1.12 -8.24 -10.07
C MET A 52 1.15 -7.99 -11.59
N ILE A 53 1.21 -6.74 -12.04
CA ILE A 53 1.32 -6.41 -13.47
C ILE A 53 2.59 -7.02 -14.08
N SER A 54 3.69 -7.14 -13.31
CA SER A 54 4.92 -7.79 -13.79
C SER A 54 4.84 -9.33 -13.86
N GLY A 55 3.73 -9.92 -13.39
CA GLY A 55 3.55 -11.37 -13.29
C GLY A 55 4.10 -11.99 -12.00
N GLY A 56 4.48 -11.16 -11.02
CA GLY A 56 4.87 -11.57 -9.67
C GLY A 56 3.71 -11.49 -8.67
N PHE A 57 4.00 -11.83 -7.42
CA PHE A 57 3.09 -11.64 -6.29
C PHE A 57 3.90 -11.45 -5.02
N ASP A 58 3.54 -10.46 -4.19
CA ASP A 58 4.24 -10.18 -2.94
C ASP A 58 3.26 -10.21 -1.77
N LEU A 59 3.46 -11.09 -0.82
CA LEU A 59 2.70 -11.17 0.43
C LEU A 59 3.47 -10.60 1.63
N SER A 60 4.68 -10.11 1.41
CA SER A 60 5.51 -9.56 2.48
C SER A 60 5.22 -8.08 2.77
N PHE A 61 4.46 -7.39 1.92
CA PHE A 61 4.23 -5.94 2.04
C PHE A 61 3.67 -5.54 3.42
N ALA A 62 2.78 -6.34 4.01
CA ALA A 62 2.21 -6.03 5.32
C ALA A 62 3.25 -6.19 6.46
N ALA A 63 4.11 -7.21 6.37
CA ALA A 63 5.24 -7.36 7.28
C ALA A 63 6.28 -6.26 7.09
N THR A 64 6.52 -5.85 5.84
CA THR A 64 7.41 -4.74 5.48
C THR A 64 6.87 -3.42 6.04
N MET A 65 5.56 -3.16 5.96
CA MET A 65 4.91 -1.98 6.57
C MET A 65 5.17 -1.93 8.09
N LEU A 66 4.96 -3.05 8.79
CA LEU A 66 5.22 -3.15 10.22
C LEU A 66 6.69 -2.86 10.55
N PHE A 67 7.61 -3.53 9.86
CA PHE A 67 9.04 -3.37 10.11
C PHE A 67 9.54 -1.96 9.81
N THR A 68 9.13 -1.34 8.72
CA THR A 68 9.52 0.02 8.37
C THR A 68 8.92 1.05 9.32
N GLY A 69 7.70 0.82 9.81
CA GLY A 69 7.12 1.57 10.91
C GLY A 69 7.95 1.44 12.20
N SER A 70 8.42 0.23 12.52
CA SER A 70 9.31 -0.01 13.68
C SER A 70 10.61 0.78 13.55
N VAL A 71 11.21 0.80 12.37
CA VAL A 71 12.43 1.58 12.11
C VAL A 71 12.17 3.07 12.31
N ALA A 72 11.08 3.60 11.76
CA ALA A 72 10.71 5.01 11.91
C ALA A 72 10.45 5.37 13.39
N ALA A 73 9.68 4.54 14.12
CA ALA A 73 9.41 4.75 15.54
C ALA A 73 10.70 4.74 16.37
N ARG A 74 11.60 3.79 16.13
CA ARG A 74 12.86 3.69 16.85
C ARG A 74 13.77 4.91 16.63
N LEU A 75 13.77 5.46 15.43
CA LEU A 75 14.50 6.69 15.10
C LEU A 75 13.89 7.94 15.77
N MET A 76 12.64 7.86 16.20
CA MET A 76 11.96 8.95 16.92
C MET A 76 12.13 8.86 18.44
N ILE A 77 12.52 7.68 18.98
CA ILE A 77 12.66 7.44 20.43
C ILE A 77 14.15 7.40 20.84
N GLY A 78 15.09 7.40 19.89
CA GLY A 78 16.53 7.36 20.15
C GLY A 78 17.09 8.65 20.77
N ASP A 79 18.40 8.65 21.07
CA ASP A 79 19.09 9.76 21.75
C ASP A 79 19.08 11.08 20.94
N ASN A 80 19.01 11.00 19.61
CA ASN A 80 18.98 12.15 18.70
C ASN A 80 17.84 11.99 17.67
N PRO A 81 16.58 12.20 18.06
CA PRO A 81 15.46 12.02 17.16
C PRO A 81 15.48 13.02 16.00
N ASN A 82 15.33 12.50 14.79
CA ASN A 82 15.22 13.34 13.59
C ASN A 82 13.96 12.97 12.80
N PRO A 83 12.90 13.78 12.89
CA PRO A 83 11.63 13.54 12.21
C PRO A 83 11.76 13.35 10.68
N TYR A 84 12.59 14.14 10.04
CA TYR A 84 12.77 14.08 8.58
C TYR A 84 13.53 12.82 8.17
N PHE A 85 14.54 12.44 8.94
CA PHE A 85 15.28 11.19 8.69
C PHE A 85 14.38 9.97 8.92
N ALA A 86 13.59 9.95 9.99
CA ALA A 86 12.63 8.87 10.27
C ALA A 86 11.59 8.74 9.14
N ALA A 87 11.06 9.86 8.63
CA ALA A 87 10.09 9.87 7.54
C ALA A 87 10.65 9.30 6.23
N ILE A 88 11.94 9.50 5.94
CA ILE A 88 12.61 9.01 4.72
C ILE A 88 13.12 7.58 4.91
N ALA A 89 13.60 7.24 6.10
CA ALA A 89 14.17 5.92 6.39
C ALA A 89 13.17 4.78 6.18
N GLY A 90 11.90 4.96 6.60
CA GLY A 90 10.87 3.95 6.40
C GLY A 90 10.69 3.53 4.94
N PRO A 91 10.38 4.46 4.02
CA PRO A 91 10.26 4.16 2.59
C PRO A 91 11.54 3.57 1.97
N MET A 92 12.71 4.07 2.34
CA MET A 92 13.99 3.57 1.82
C MET A 92 14.28 2.14 2.27
N VAL A 93 14.09 1.85 3.55
CA VAL A 93 14.22 0.49 4.10
C VAL A 93 13.20 -0.44 3.42
N GLY A 94 11.97 0.02 3.25
CA GLY A 94 10.94 -0.73 2.53
C GLY A 94 11.35 -1.07 1.10
N ALA A 95 11.90 -0.09 0.37
CA ALA A 95 12.40 -0.32 -0.99
C ALA A 95 13.54 -1.35 -1.03
N ILE A 96 14.48 -1.29 -0.09
CA ILE A 96 15.58 -2.26 0.04
C ILE A 96 15.03 -3.66 0.29
N ILE A 97 14.09 -3.81 1.24
CA ILE A 97 13.45 -5.09 1.52
C ILE A 97 12.74 -5.63 0.28
N GLY A 98 11.99 -4.77 -0.43
CA GLY A 98 11.33 -5.14 -1.68
C GLY A 98 12.31 -5.62 -2.75
N ILE A 99 13.44 -4.93 -2.94
CA ILE A 99 14.50 -5.34 -3.87
C ILE A 99 15.08 -6.70 -3.46
N ILE A 100 15.34 -6.94 -2.17
CA ILE A 100 15.83 -8.22 -1.66
C ILE A 100 14.81 -9.33 -1.96
N ASN A 101 13.53 -9.12 -1.62
CA ASN A 101 12.44 -10.06 -1.92
C ASN A 101 12.35 -10.38 -3.41
N GLY A 102 12.32 -9.34 -4.25
CA GLY A 102 12.28 -9.48 -5.69
C GLY A 102 13.51 -10.25 -6.22
N SER A 103 14.69 -9.97 -5.68
CA SER A 103 15.92 -10.67 -6.07
C SER A 103 15.85 -12.15 -5.69
N ILE A 104 15.40 -12.48 -4.47
CA ILE A 104 15.23 -13.86 -4.04
C ILE A 104 14.25 -14.58 -4.97
N VAL A 105 13.06 -14.05 -5.21
CA VAL A 105 12.02 -14.67 -6.03
C VAL A 105 12.46 -14.82 -7.50
N VAL A 106 12.95 -13.72 -8.08
CA VAL A 106 13.22 -13.67 -9.53
C VAL A 106 14.51 -14.40 -9.92
N LEU A 107 15.52 -14.38 -9.04
CA LEU A 107 16.82 -15.02 -9.37
C LEU A 107 16.86 -16.50 -9.01
N SER A 108 16.20 -16.89 -7.89
CA SER A 108 16.15 -18.30 -7.48
C SER A 108 15.13 -19.13 -8.27
N GLY A 109 14.14 -18.47 -8.92
CA GLY A 109 13.04 -19.16 -9.62
C GLY A 109 12.01 -19.82 -8.70
N VAL A 110 12.04 -19.51 -7.40
CA VAL A 110 11.01 -19.98 -6.45
C VAL A 110 9.67 -19.32 -6.77
N SER A 111 8.57 -20.04 -6.52
CA SER A 111 7.23 -19.47 -6.64
C SER A 111 7.11 -18.16 -5.84
N PRO A 112 6.63 -17.07 -6.47
CA PRO A 112 6.47 -15.78 -5.79
C PRO A 112 5.70 -15.87 -4.47
N LEU A 113 4.60 -16.65 -4.45
CA LEU A 113 3.80 -16.86 -3.25
C LEU A 113 4.60 -17.47 -2.11
N ILE A 114 5.34 -18.57 -2.39
CA ILE A 114 6.10 -19.28 -1.37
C ILE A 114 7.25 -18.41 -0.86
N GLY A 115 8.00 -17.79 -1.77
CA GLY A 115 9.15 -16.98 -1.43
C GLY A 115 8.76 -15.76 -0.58
N THR A 116 7.70 -15.03 -0.95
CA THR A 116 7.28 -13.83 -0.22
C THR A 116 6.58 -14.14 1.09
N ILE A 117 5.85 -15.26 1.22
CA ILE A 117 5.33 -15.74 2.51
C ILE A 117 6.49 -16.06 3.46
N ALA A 118 7.47 -16.85 3.01
CA ALA A 118 8.63 -17.17 3.85
C ALA A 118 9.35 -15.92 4.33
N ASN A 119 9.61 -14.97 3.41
CA ASN A 119 10.24 -13.69 3.75
C ASN A 119 9.36 -12.84 4.69
N SER A 120 8.02 -12.90 4.56
CA SER A 120 7.12 -12.17 5.46
C SER A 120 7.27 -12.63 6.91
N PHE A 121 7.44 -13.92 7.17
CA PHE A 121 7.70 -14.43 8.51
C PHE A 121 9.04 -13.95 9.05
N ILE A 122 10.10 -13.94 8.22
CA ILE A 122 11.43 -13.45 8.62
C ILE A 122 11.37 -11.96 8.96
N ILE A 123 10.78 -11.13 8.07
CA ILE A 123 10.66 -9.69 8.27
C ILE A 123 9.83 -9.39 9.53
N ARG A 124 8.73 -10.11 9.72
CA ARG A 124 7.90 -9.99 10.92
C ARG A 124 8.66 -10.34 12.18
N ALA A 125 9.38 -11.45 12.19
CA ALA A 125 10.18 -11.87 13.35
C ALA A 125 11.25 -10.82 13.71
N ILE A 126 11.96 -10.29 12.70
CA ILE A 126 12.93 -9.21 12.90
C ILE A 126 12.23 -7.96 13.44
N GLY A 127 11.06 -7.60 12.89
CA GLY A 127 10.29 -6.44 13.35
C GLY A 127 9.87 -6.55 14.81
N VAL A 128 9.36 -7.69 15.22
CA VAL A 128 8.98 -7.96 16.63
C VAL A 128 10.21 -7.89 17.55
N LEU A 129 11.34 -8.50 17.17
CA LEU A 129 12.59 -8.43 17.93
C LEU A 129 13.14 -7.00 17.99
N TYR A 130 12.98 -6.22 16.93
CA TYR A 130 13.46 -4.85 16.86
C TYR A 130 12.66 -3.90 17.76
N VAL A 131 11.34 -4.13 17.90
CA VAL A 131 10.47 -3.34 18.78
C VAL A 131 10.79 -3.63 20.24
N MET A 132 11.00 -4.91 20.62
CA MET A 132 11.31 -5.41 21.98
C MET A 132 10.30 -5.01 23.07
N GLU A 133 9.32 -4.17 22.76
CA GLU A 133 8.34 -3.61 23.68
C GLU A 133 6.93 -3.86 23.16
N THR A 134 5.96 -3.90 24.08
CA THR A 134 4.53 -4.05 23.70
C THR A 134 3.97 -2.81 23.03
N TRP A 135 4.51 -1.63 23.35
CA TRP A 135 4.13 -0.34 22.80
C TRP A 135 5.31 0.62 22.81
N MET A 136 5.59 1.27 21.66
CA MET A 136 6.56 2.36 21.52
C MET A 136 5.77 3.65 21.27
N GLU A 137 5.76 4.57 22.22
CA GLU A 137 5.10 5.86 22.10
C GLU A 137 6.07 6.90 21.52
N ILE A 138 5.58 7.67 20.55
CA ILE A 138 6.32 8.81 20.00
C ILE A 138 5.97 10.04 20.83
N PRO A 139 6.95 10.71 21.44
CA PRO A 139 6.69 11.90 22.24
C PRO A 139 5.96 13.00 21.43
N VAL A 140 4.94 13.59 22.04
CA VAL A 140 4.06 14.58 21.39
C VAL A 140 4.79 15.86 20.94
N GLU A 141 5.97 16.11 21.46
CA GLU A 141 6.85 17.22 21.07
C GLU A 141 7.36 17.11 19.62
N TYR A 142 7.41 15.89 19.04
CA TYR A 142 7.81 15.68 17.65
C TYR A 142 6.67 15.91 16.68
N THR A 143 6.05 17.10 16.78
CA THR A 143 4.92 17.52 15.97
C THR A 143 5.15 17.39 14.47
N SER A 144 6.39 17.63 13.99
CA SER A 144 6.73 17.50 12.56
C SER A 144 6.57 16.09 12.03
N PHE A 145 6.88 15.06 12.84
CA PHE A 145 6.67 13.66 12.46
C PHE A 145 5.20 13.27 12.58
N LEU A 146 4.57 13.64 13.71
CA LEU A 146 3.16 13.34 13.95
C LEU A 146 2.24 14.02 12.91
N PHE A 147 2.66 15.17 12.35
CA PHE A 147 1.92 15.87 11.31
C PHE A 147 1.69 15.02 10.06
N ILE A 148 2.57 14.06 9.75
CA ILE A 148 2.43 13.16 8.59
C ILE A 148 1.11 12.38 8.64
N GLY A 149 0.72 11.88 9.81
CA GLY A 149 -0.49 11.07 9.99
C GLY A 149 -1.65 11.80 10.67
N GLN A 150 -1.36 12.75 11.58
CA GLN A 150 -2.36 13.46 12.39
C GLN A 150 -2.62 14.90 11.91
N GLY A 151 -1.69 15.47 11.12
CA GLY A 151 -1.82 16.83 10.63
C GLY A 151 -2.90 16.98 9.57
N SER A 152 -3.38 18.20 9.41
CA SER A 152 -4.34 18.56 8.35
C SER A 152 -3.95 19.85 7.67
N ILE A 153 -4.24 19.95 6.36
CA ILE A 153 -4.08 21.13 5.53
C ILE A 153 -5.44 21.44 4.90
N TYR A 154 -5.95 22.65 5.05
CA TYR A 154 -7.28 23.04 4.56
C TYR A 154 -8.41 22.07 4.97
N GLY A 155 -8.32 21.49 6.19
CA GLY A 155 -9.34 20.57 6.73
C GLY A 155 -9.25 19.13 6.20
N LEU A 156 -8.29 18.81 5.33
CA LEU A 156 -8.02 17.44 4.88
C LEU A 156 -6.78 16.87 5.56
N PRO A 157 -6.79 15.61 6.03
CA PRO A 157 -5.63 14.93 6.59
C PRO A 157 -4.43 14.95 5.64
N PHE A 158 -3.23 15.25 6.15
CA PHE A 158 -2.02 15.35 5.33
C PHE A 158 -1.67 14.03 4.63
N SER A 159 -1.99 12.89 5.24
CA SER A 159 -1.82 11.57 4.65
C SER A 159 -2.56 11.40 3.31
N ILE A 160 -3.70 12.09 3.10
CA ILE A 160 -4.43 12.07 1.83
C ILE A 160 -3.62 12.74 0.72
N TYR A 161 -2.90 13.83 1.01
CA TYR A 161 -2.03 14.48 0.01
C TYR A 161 -0.89 13.56 -0.41
N ILE A 162 -0.27 12.85 0.54
CA ILE A 162 0.74 11.83 0.23
C ILE A 162 0.14 10.74 -0.67
N PHE A 163 -1.05 10.28 -0.35
CA PHE A 163 -1.75 9.25 -1.12
C PHE A 163 -2.03 9.71 -2.56
N ILE A 164 -2.57 10.93 -2.74
CA ILE A 164 -2.79 11.52 -4.08
C ILE A 164 -1.46 11.63 -4.85
N PHE A 165 -0.39 12.05 -4.18
CA PHE A 165 0.93 12.11 -4.81
C PHE A 165 1.41 10.74 -5.30
N ILE A 166 1.23 9.68 -4.50
CA ILE A 166 1.60 8.30 -4.89
C ILE A 166 0.73 7.84 -6.06
N ILE A 167 -0.58 8.14 -6.08
CA ILE A 167 -1.46 7.84 -7.23
C ILE A 167 -0.93 8.48 -8.50
N LEU A 168 -0.67 9.80 -8.46
CA LEU A 168 -0.21 10.56 -9.63
C LEU A 168 1.15 10.07 -10.13
N LEU A 169 2.09 9.85 -9.21
CA LEU A 169 3.42 9.33 -9.55
C LEU A 169 3.31 7.94 -10.20
N SER A 170 2.50 7.05 -9.63
CA SER A 170 2.28 5.70 -10.16
C SER A 170 1.58 5.73 -11.52
N TYR A 171 0.63 6.64 -11.72
CA TYR A 171 -0.01 6.86 -13.01
C TYR A 171 1.01 7.28 -14.08
N ILE A 172 1.89 8.23 -13.77
CA ILE A 172 2.96 8.69 -14.68
C ILE A 172 3.92 7.53 -14.98
N ILE A 173 4.34 6.77 -13.97
CA ILE A 173 5.26 5.65 -14.15
C ILE A 173 4.64 4.58 -15.06
N LEU A 174 3.41 4.16 -14.81
CA LEU A 174 2.78 3.08 -15.57
C LEU A 174 2.42 3.49 -17.01
N ASN A 175 1.89 4.70 -17.21
CA ASN A 175 1.33 5.10 -18.50
C ASN A 175 2.32 5.87 -19.38
N HIS A 176 3.26 6.62 -18.79
CA HIS A 176 4.10 7.55 -19.53
C HIS A 176 5.60 7.21 -19.50
N SER A 177 6.03 6.17 -18.76
CA SER A 177 7.44 5.80 -18.70
C SER A 177 7.80 4.59 -19.58
N LYS A 178 9.09 4.48 -19.94
CA LYS A 178 9.64 3.27 -20.59
C LYS A 178 9.54 2.05 -19.65
N TYR A 179 9.67 2.27 -18.35
CA TYR A 179 9.56 1.23 -17.34
C TYR A 179 8.14 0.64 -17.29
N GLY A 180 7.10 1.46 -17.33
CA GLY A 180 5.71 0.97 -17.36
C GLY A 180 5.44 0.07 -18.58
N LYS A 181 5.89 0.48 -19.77
CA LYS A 181 5.78 -0.34 -20.98
C LYS A 181 6.51 -1.69 -20.83
N ALA A 182 7.73 -1.67 -20.29
CA ALA A 182 8.50 -2.88 -20.00
C ALA A 182 7.83 -3.77 -18.97
N LEU A 183 7.18 -3.17 -17.95
CA LEU A 183 6.44 -3.88 -16.90
C LEU A 183 5.26 -4.67 -17.48
N TYR A 184 4.40 -4.04 -18.28
CA TYR A 184 3.27 -4.70 -18.94
C TYR A 184 3.73 -5.80 -19.89
N ALA A 185 4.77 -5.53 -20.69
CA ALA A 185 5.31 -6.53 -21.62
C ALA A 185 5.89 -7.73 -20.87
N SER A 186 6.62 -7.48 -19.78
CA SER A 186 7.21 -8.54 -18.94
C SER A 186 6.16 -9.44 -18.31
N GLY A 187 5.02 -8.88 -17.89
CA GLY A 187 3.93 -9.66 -17.31
C GLY A 187 3.07 -10.39 -18.33
N ALA A 188 2.86 -9.78 -19.52
CA ALA A 188 2.02 -10.36 -20.55
C ALA A 188 2.68 -11.59 -21.21
N ASN A 189 3.97 -11.49 -21.56
CA ASN A 189 4.76 -12.59 -22.11
C ASN A 189 6.26 -12.36 -21.86
N PRO A 190 6.83 -12.95 -20.79
CA PRO A 190 8.22 -12.75 -20.43
C PRO A 190 9.21 -13.19 -21.54
N LYS A 191 8.88 -14.25 -22.29
CA LYS A 191 9.74 -14.75 -23.39
C LYS A 191 9.78 -13.76 -24.54
N ALA A 192 8.63 -13.28 -24.99
CA ALA A 192 8.54 -12.30 -26.06
C ALA A 192 9.19 -10.95 -25.65
N ALA A 193 8.96 -10.51 -24.42
CA ALA A 193 9.59 -9.32 -23.86
C ALA A 193 11.12 -9.42 -23.87
N HIS A 194 11.67 -10.58 -23.49
CA HIS A 194 13.12 -10.83 -23.53
C HIS A 194 13.68 -10.75 -24.96
N VAL A 195 13.02 -11.36 -25.93
CA VAL A 195 13.43 -11.30 -27.36
C VAL A 195 13.36 -9.85 -27.88
N ALA A 196 12.42 -9.04 -27.39
CA ALA A 196 12.34 -7.60 -27.68
C ALA A 196 13.38 -6.73 -26.96
N GLY A 197 14.34 -7.34 -26.25
CA GLY A 197 15.42 -6.63 -25.54
C GLY A 197 15.04 -6.09 -24.15
N ILE A 198 13.90 -6.48 -23.58
CA ILE A 198 13.50 -6.06 -22.25
C ILE A 198 14.18 -6.94 -21.19
N HIS A 199 14.83 -6.31 -20.21
CA HIS A 199 15.45 -7.00 -19.07
C HIS A 199 14.38 -7.40 -18.04
N VAL A 200 13.60 -8.47 -18.33
CA VAL A 200 12.45 -8.93 -17.54
C VAL A 200 12.77 -9.05 -16.06
N LYS A 201 13.85 -9.74 -15.69
CA LYS A 201 14.27 -9.93 -14.29
C LYS A 201 14.47 -8.60 -13.56
N ARG A 202 15.18 -7.66 -14.20
CA ARG A 202 15.41 -6.32 -13.62
C ARG A 202 14.10 -5.55 -13.46
N THR A 203 13.22 -5.62 -14.44
CA THR A 203 11.90 -4.97 -14.40
C THR A 203 11.05 -5.50 -13.24
N GLN A 204 11.06 -6.83 -13.04
CA GLN A 204 10.35 -7.46 -11.92
C GLN A 204 10.94 -7.05 -10.56
N ILE A 205 12.26 -7.11 -10.38
CA ILE A 205 12.92 -6.72 -9.11
C ILE A 205 12.59 -5.27 -8.74
N ILE A 206 12.59 -4.35 -9.72
CA ILE A 206 12.19 -2.95 -9.48
C ILE A 206 10.73 -2.86 -9.03
N ALA A 207 9.82 -3.67 -9.58
CA ALA A 207 8.42 -3.71 -9.14
C ALA A 207 8.28 -4.09 -7.67
N TYR A 208 9.03 -5.10 -7.21
CA TYR A 208 9.09 -5.44 -5.78
C TYR A 208 9.68 -4.30 -4.94
N GLY A 209 10.69 -3.59 -5.44
CA GLY A 209 11.24 -2.40 -4.78
C GLY A 209 10.20 -1.30 -4.60
N ILE A 210 9.38 -1.03 -5.63
CA ILE A 210 8.26 -0.07 -5.57
C ILE A 210 7.21 -0.54 -4.56
N CYS A 211 6.87 -1.83 -4.52
CA CYS A 211 5.94 -2.39 -3.55
C CYS A 211 6.46 -2.19 -2.12
N GLY A 212 7.71 -2.51 -1.86
CA GLY A 212 8.36 -2.28 -0.57
C GLY A 212 8.44 -0.80 -0.19
N PHE A 213 8.71 0.11 -1.14
CA PHE A 213 8.66 1.54 -0.92
C PHE A 213 7.28 2.01 -0.46
N CYS A 214 6.22 1.58 -1.16
CA CYS A 214 4.84 1.88 -0.79
C CYS A 214 4.48 1.33 0.60
N ALA A 215 4.92 0.12 0.93
CA ALA A 215 4.76 -0.44 2.26
C ALA A 215 5.50 0.39 3.33
N GLY A 216 6.69 0.89 3.02
CA GLY A 216 7.46 1.78 3.88
C GLY A 216 6.78 3.13 4.12
N VAL A 217 6.22 3.74 3.08
CA VAL A 217 5.40 4.97 3.22
C VAL A 217 4.20 4.71 4.13
N SER A 218 3.48 3.60 3.92
CA SER A 218 2.34 3.21 4.76
C SER A 218 2.76 2.96 6.21
N GLY A 219 3.95 2.38 6.45
CA GLY A 219 4.51 2.18 7.79
C GLY A 219 4.74 3.48 8.54
N VAL A 220 5.34 4.48 7.90
CA VAL A 220 5.57 5.82 8.48
C VAL A 220 4.23 6.52 8.77
N ILE A 221 3.28 6.51 7.82
CA ILE A 221 1.96 7.12 8.01
C ILE A 221 1.23 6.41 9.17
N ASN A 222 1.28 5.09 9.26
CA ASN A 222 0.63 4.33 10.33
C ASN A 222 1.14 4.75 11.71
N VAL A 223 2.46 4.76 11.89
CA VAL A 223 3.11 5.12 13.16
C VAL A 223 2.82 6.56 13.54
N SER A 224 2.90 7.49 12.60
CA SER A 224 2.61 8.90 12.86
C SER A 224 1.12 9.15 13.14
N SER A 225 0.21 8.39 12.52
CA SER A 225 -1.24 8.52 12.75
C SER A 225 -1.65 8.06 14.14
N VAL A 226 -1.07 6.96 14.61
CA VAL A 226 -1.38 6.36 15.91
C VAL A 226 -0.59 7.04 17.05
N GLY A 227 0.49 7.75 16.72
CA GLY A 227 1.42 8.33 17.72
C GLY A 227 2.29 7.29 18.40
N GLY A 228 2.46 6.13 17.79
CA GLY A 228 3.25 5.04 18.33
C GLY A 228 3.13 3.76 17.51
N LEU A 229 3.75 2.69 18.00
CA LEU A 229 3.73 1.39 17.36
C LEU A 229 3.52 0.26 18.37
N SER A 230 2.64 -0.67 18.02
CA SER A 230 2.51 -1.96 18.68
C SER A 230 3.18 -3.06 17.84
N ALA A 231 3.78 -4.03 18.50
CA ALA A 231 4.31 -5.24 17.85
C ALA A 231 3.19 -6.15 17.28
N VAL A 232 1.92 -5.81 17.49
CA VAL A 232 0.79 -6.60 17.01
C VAL A 232 0.62 -6.43 15.51
N PHE A 233 0.80 -7.53 14.79
CA PHE A 233 0.59 -7.59 13.34
C PHE A 233 -0.91 -7.64 13.02
N ASN A 234 -1.41 -6.63 12.33
CA ASN A 234 -2.79 -6.65 11.84
C ASN A 234 -2.87 -7.33 10.47
N VAL A 235 -3.38 -8.56 10.46
CA VAL A 235 -3.52 -9.39 9.25
C VAL A 235 -4.58 -8.82 8.27
N SER A 236 -5.49 -7.97 8.74
CA SER A 236 -6.57 -7.44 7.89
C SER A 236 -6.05 -6.63 6.70
N TYR A 237 -4.94 -5.92 6.84
CA TYR A 237 -4.33 -5.21 5.72
C TYR A 237 -3.93 -6.12 4.55
N LEU A 238 -3.57 -7.38 4.82
CA LEU A 238 -3.20 -8.32 3.77
C LEU A 238 -4.39 -8.59 2.83
N TYR A 239 -5.55 -8.87 3.42
CA TYR A 239 -6.77 -9.15 2.65
C TYR A 239 -7.29 -7.90 1.94
N ASP A 240 -7.29 -6.75 2.60
CA ASP A 240 -7.73 -5.48 2.03
C ASP A 240 -6.96 -5.12 0.77
N VAL A 241 -5.64 -5.15 0.85
CA VAL A 241 -4.73 -4.77 -0.23
C VAL A 241 -4.90 -5.67 -1.44
N ILE A 242 -4.98 -6.99 -1.22
CA ILE A 242 -5.21 -7.95 -2.31
C ILE A 242 -6.59 -7.72 -2.92
N THR A 243 -7.62 -7.57 -2.09
CA THR A 243 -9.00 -7.34 -2.55
C THR A 243 -9.08 -6.07 -3.38
N ILE A 244 -8.48 -4.97 -2.94
CA ILE A 244 -8.42 -3.71 -3.68
C ILE A 244 -7.78 -3.91 -5.05
N ALA A 245 -6.62 -4.58 -5.12
CA ALA A 245 -5.91 -4.79 -6.36
C ALA A 245 -6.73 -5.65 -7.35
N VAL A 246 -7.35 -6.72 -6.86
CA VAL A 246 -8.15 -7.65 -7.68
C VAL A 246 -9.45 -7.00 -8.13
N VAL A 247 -10.20 -6.37 -7.23
CA VAL A 247 -11.42 -5.61 -7.56
C VAL A 247 -11.06 -4.50 -8.54
N GLY A 248 -9.92 -3.81 -8.35
CA GLY A 248 -9.37 -2.82 -9.27
C GLY A 248 -8.99 -3.36 -10.65
N GLY A 249 -9.13 -4.67 -10.89
CA GLY A 249 -8.94 -5.30 -12.19
C GLY A 249 -7.49 -5.64 -12.53
N VAL A 250 -6.61 -5.69 -11.54
CA VAL A 250 -5.24 -6.17 -11.74
C VAL A 250 -5.25 -7.69 -11.88
N SER A 251 -4.57 -8.21 -12.89
CA SER A 251 -4.51 -9.64 -13.18
C SER A 251 -3.47 -10.34 -12.30
N PHE A 252 -3.83 -11.49 -11.73
CA PHE A 252 -2.87 -12.39 -11.08
C PHE A 252 -1.86 -13.02 -12.05
N PHE A 253 -2.21 -13.07 -13.35
CA PHE A 253 -1.37 -13.67 -14.37
C PHE A 253 -0.40 -12.68 -15.02
N GLY A 254 -0.44 -11.41 -14.59
CA GLY A 254 0.40 -10.35 -15.14
C GLY A 254 -0.16 -9.68 -16.40
N GLY A 255 0.51 -8.63 -16.83
CA GLY A 255 0.26 -7.91 -18.08
C GLY A 255 -1.00 -7.05 -18.12
N VAL A 256 -1.86 -7.07 -17.09
CA VAL A 256 -3.13 -6.33 -17.04
C VAL A 256 -3.31 -5.65 -15.69
N GLY A 257 -3.67 -4.37 -15.73
CA GLY A 257 -3.95 -3.54 -14.57
C GLY A 257 -3.96 -2.06 -14.95
N SER A 258 -4.56 -1.20 -14.14
CA SER A 258 -4.51 0.24 -14.35
C SER A 258 -4.66 0.98 -13.03
N ILE A 259 -3.98 2.12 -12.87
CA ILE A 259 -4.13 2.97 -11.68
C ILE A 259 -5.57 3.43 -11.51
N TYR A 260 -6.26 3.75 -12.61
CA TYR A 260 -7.67 4.13 -12.56
C TYR A 260 -8.55 3.02 -11.94
N GLY A 261 -8.35 1.77 -12.37
CA GLY A 261 -9.07 0.62 -11.80
C GLY A 261 -8.77 0.43 -10.31
N ILE A 262 -7.49 0.56 -9.92
CA ILE A 262 -7.06 0.43 -8.51
C ILE A 262 -7.71 1.52 -7.65
N VAL A 263 -7.73 2.78 -8.12
CA VAL A 263 -8.38 3.88 -7.40
C VAL A 263 -9.88 3.61 -7.22
N LEU A 264 -10.56 3.11 -8.24
CA LEU A 264 -11.96 2.68 -8.10
C LEU A 264 -12.10 1.53 -7.10
N GLY A 265 -11.20 0.54 -7.12
CA GLY A 265 -11.18 -0.54 -6.13
C GLY A 265 -11.01 -0.04 -4.71
N ILE A 266 -10.10 0.93 -4.49
CA ILE A 266 -9.90 1.57 -3.17
C ILE A 266 -11.19 2.25 -2.70
N LEU A 267 -11.85 3.02 -3.57
CA LEU A 267 -13.08 3.73 -3.23
C LEU A 267 -14.23 2.75 -2.95
N VAL A 268 -14.40 1.70 -3.75
CA VAL A 268 -15.43 0.67 -3.52
C VAL A 268 -15.25 0.00 -2.17
N ILE A 269 -14.04 -0.48 -1.86
CA ILE A 269 -13.78 -1.13 -0.57
C ILE A 269 -13.88 -0.14 0.60
N GLY A 270 -13.39 1.10 0.44
CA GLY A 270 -13.52 2.15 1.45
C GLY A 270 -14.98 2.50 1.76
N VAL A 271 -15.81 2.66 0.71
CA VAL A 271 -17.26 2.92 0.86
C VAL A 271 -17.96 1.75 1.52
N LEU A 272 -17.65 0.51 1.12
CA LEU A 272 -18.23 -0.69 1.74
C LEU A 272 -17.91 -0.77 3.23
N LYS A 273 -16.66 -0.57 3.61
CA LYS A 273 -16.25 -0.58 5.03
C LYS A 273 -16.93 0.53 5.82
N ASN A 274 -16.97 1.73 5.29
CA ASN A 274 -17.64 2.86 5.93
C ASN A 274 -19.15 2.60 6.08
N ALA A 275 -19.81 2.05 5.05
CA ALA A 275 -21.20 1.67 5.11
C ALA A 275 -21.48 0.65 6.23
N MET A 276 -20.63 -0.39 6.36
CA MET A 276 -20.75 -1.38 7.44
C MET A 276 -20.63 -0.72 8.83
N ILE A 277 -19.69 0.23 8.99
CA ILE A 277 -19.53 0.99 10.25
C ILE A 277 -20.79 1.81 10.55
N ILE A 278 -21.33 2.55 9.57
CA ILE A 278 -22.54 3.37 9.74
C ILE A 278 -23.77 2.51 10.09
N MET A 279 -23.84 1.30 9.50
CA MET A 279 -24.92 0.32 9.77
C MET A 279 -24.74 -0.44 11.10
N ASN A 280 -23.71 -0.13 11.91
CA ASN A 280 -23.33 -0.87 13.11
C ASN A 280 -23.19 -2.38 12.86
N MET A 281 -22.79 -2.78 11.65
CA MET A 281 -22.49 -4.16 11.35
C MET A 281 -21.15 -4.56 11.94
N PRO A 282 -21.04 -5.72 12.64
CA PRO A 282 -19.74 -6.19 13.09
C PRO A 282 -18.91 -6.53 11.86
N HIS A 283 -17.90 -5.71 11.59
CA HIS A 283 -16.88 -6.02 10.61
C HIS A 283 -15.87 -6.94 11.30
N TYR A 284 -15.96 -8.22 11.04
CA TYR A 284 -14.94 -9.17 11.46
C TYR A 284 -13.68 -8.87 10.63
N THR A 285 -12.72 -8.32 11.31
CA THR A 285 -11.35 -8.11 10.83
C THR A 285 -10.62 -9.43 10.72
#